data_d231a3e3bd006442ad46da19610b9a4e
#
_entry.id   d231a3e3bd006442ad46da19610b9a4e
#
_cell.length_a   1.000
_cell.length_b   1.000
_cell.length_c   1.000
_cell.angle_alpha   90.00
_cell.angle_beta   90.00
_cell.angle_gamma   90.00
#
_symmetry.space_group_name_H-M   'P 1'
#
loop_
_entity.id
_entity.type
_entity.pdbx_description
1 polymer ?
#
loop_
_entity_poly.entity_id
_entity_poly.type
_entity_poly.pdbx_seq_one_letter_code
_entity_poly.pdbx_strand_id
1 'polypeptide(L)'
;MLFRSNVDNGGGKIRGVYLQGIEAVRPIFDAWLAPFKTMGAQTLTISNTGGTDHLSFIGVGLPGFQFIQDPLDYNTATHHTNQDVYERLQPDDMKFNSAIVAAFAWQAAQRDEKLPRPPEPGAGRGGRPIP
;
A
#
# COMPACT_ATOMS: atom_id res chain seq x y z
N MET A 1 -3.14 10.35 -14.04
CA MET A 1 -3.86 9.49 -13.05
C MET A 1 -3.50 9.95 -11.64
N LEU A 2 -4.48 10.11 -10.75
CA LEU A 2 -4.22 10.52 -9.36
C LEU A 2 -4.44 9.33 -8.44
N PHE A 3 -3.38 8.82 -7.86
CA PHE A 3 -3.39 7.88 -6.75
C PHE A 3 -2.10 8.06 -5.92
N ARG A 4 -2.13 7.63 -4.69
CA ARG A 4 -0.96 7.59 -3.81
C ARG A 4 -0.57 6.15 -3.51
N SER A 5 0.70 5.83 -3.67
CA SER A 5 1.32 4.62 -3.17
C SER A 5 2.35 5.01 -2.11
N ASN A 6 2.28 4.40 -0.95
CA ASN A 6 3.10 4.77 0.20
C ASN A 6 3.92 3.58 0.73
N VAL A 7 5.13 3.84 1.22
CA VAL A 7 6.04 2.86 1.82
C VAL A 7 6.49 3.46 3.15
N ASP A 8 5.82 3.09 4.25
CA ASP A 8 5.99 3.80 5.52
C ASP A 8 5.43 3.00 6.71
N ASN A 9 5.72 1.71 6.81
CA ASN A 9 5.29 0.90 7.95
C ASN A 9 6.23 -0.26 8.28
N GLY A 10 7.50 -0.11 7.95
CA GLY A 10 8.51 -1.12 8.23
C GLY A 10 9.85 -0.76 7.63
N GLY A 11 10.93 -1.31 8.15
CA GLY A 11 12.30 -1.11 7.66
C GLY A 11 12.73 -2.10 6.58
N GLY A 12 11.93 -3.15 6.33
CA GLY A 12 12.33 -4.28 5.51
C GLY A 12 11.63 -4.38 4.17
N LYS A 13 11.63 -5.60 3.65
CA LYS A 13 11.18 -5.95 2.31
C LYS A 13 9.68 -5.78 2.14
N ILE A 14 9.23 -5.26 0.99
CA ILE A 14 7.82 -5.23 0.61
C ILE A 14 7.31 -6.66 0.40
N ARG A 15 6.16 -6.98 1.04
CA ARG A 15 5.47 -8.27 0.96
C ARG A 15 4.16 -8.20 0.20
N GLY A 16 3.64 -7.00 -0.02
CA GLY A 16 2.35 -6.81 -0.68
C GLY A 16 1.77 -5.44 -0.50
N VAL A 17 0.44 -5.33 -0.59
CA VAL A 17 -0.29 -4.07 -0.53
C VAL A 17 -1.56 -4.19 0.31
N TYR A 18 -1.85 -3.19 1.14
CA TYR A 18 -3.15 -2.96 1.75
C TYR A 18 -4.08 -2.31 0.72
N LEU A 19 -5.21 -2.95 0.41
CA LEU A 19 -6.17 -2.47 -0.60
C LEU A 19 -7.10 -1.36 -0.07
N GLN A 20 -7.02 -1.04 1.22
CA GLN A 20 -7.78 0.05 1.86
C GLN A 20 -9.29 -0.04 1.60
N GLY A 21 -9.85 -1.24 1.67
CA GLY A 21 -11.26 -1.49 1.40
C GLY A 21 -11.66 -1.47 -0.08
N ILE A 22 -10.74 -1.21 -1.00
CA ILE A 22 -11.03 -1.10 -2.44
C ILE A 22 -10.78 -2.44 -3.13
N GLU A 23 -11.67 -3.41 -2.96
CA GLU A 23 -11.51 -4.76 -3.50
C GLU A 23 -11.34 -4.78 -5.03
N ALA A 24 -11.92 -3.84 -5.73
CA ALA A 24 -11.85 -3.75 -7.19
C ALA A 24 -10.41 -3.55 -7.75
N VAL A 25 -9.45 -3.14 -6.92
CA VAL A 25 -8.04 -3.03 -7.35
C VAL A 25 -7.27 -4.35 -7.25
N ARG A 26 -7.82 -5.37 -6.57
CA ARG A 26 -7.12 -6.64 -6.34
C ARG A 26 -6.59 -7.29 -7.62
N PRO A 27 -7.40 -7.50 -8.69
CA PRO A 27 -6.90 -8.13 -9.92
C PRO A 27 -5.83 -7.28 -10.60
N ILE A 28 -5.89 -5.96 -10.46
CA ILE A 28 -4.91 -5.04 -11.02
C ILE A 28 -3.57 -5.21 -10.31
N PHE A 29 -3.58 -5.15 -8.98
CA PHE A 29 -2.35 -5.26 -8.17
C PHE A 29 -1.79 -6.68 -8.16
N ASP A 30 -2.65 -7.70 -8.29
CA ASP A 30 -2.20 -9.07 -8.46
C ASP A 30 -1.36 -9.25 -9.73
N ALA A 31 -1.81 -8.65 -10.83
CA ALA A 31 -1.07 -8.63 -12.09
C ALA A 31 0.24 -7.82 -11.97
N TRP A 32 0.23 -6.68 -11.27
CA TRP A 32 1.43 -5.86 -11.09
C TRP A 32 2.47 -6.50 -10.17
N LEU A 33 2.04 -7.30 -9.20
CA LEU A 33 2.92 -8.07 -8.32
C LEU A 33 3.42 -9.38 -8.96
N ALA A 34 2.83 -9.83 -10.05
CA ALA A 34 3.15 -11.14 -10.65
C ALA A 34 4.66 -11.41 -10.82
N PRO A 35 5.49 -10.45 -11.30
CA PRO A 35 6.93 -10.67 -11.44
C PRO A 35 7.67 -10.83 -10.10
N PHE A 36 7.08 -10.40 -8.99
CA PHE A 36 7.70 -10.35 -7.67
C PHE A 36 7.20 -11.45 -6.71
N LYS A 37 6.20 -12.25 -7.12
CA LYS A 37 5.57 -13.29 -6.28
C LYS A 37 6.58 -14.33 -5.82
N THR A 38 7.43 -14.82 -6.70
CA THR A 38 8.47 -15.80 -6.36
C THR A 38 9.54 -15.25 -5.41
N MET A 39 9.63 -13.92 -5.30
CA MET A 39 10.53 -13.23 -4.38
C MET A 39 9.83 -12.85 -3.06
N GLY A 40 8.58 -13.28 -2.86
CA GLY A 40 7.83 -13.13 -1.62
C GLY A 40 6.95 -11.88 -1.51
N ALA A 41 6.75 -11.12 -2.59
CA ALA A 41 5.80 -10.00 -2.64
C ALA A 41 4.50 -10.43 -3.33
N GLN A 42 3.55 -10.97 -2.56
CA GLN A 42 2.31 -11.53 -3.12
C GLN A 42 1.05 -11.26 -2.28
N THR A 43 1.21 -10.63 -1.12
CA THR A 43 0.09 -10.42 -0.20
C THR A 43 -0.78 -9.26 -0.65
N LEU A 44 -2.07 -9.51 -0.85
CA LEU A 44 -3.08 -8.49 -1.07
C LEU A 44 -4.15 -8.63 0.00
N THR A 45 -4.25 -7.68 0.88
CA THR A 45 -5.26 -7.69 1.95
C THR A 45 -6.25 -6.55 1.78
N ILE A 46 -7.54 -6.87 1.99
CA ILE A 46 -8.62 -5.86 1.99
C ILE A 46 -8.52 -4.90 3.19
N SER A 47 -7.76 -5.27 4.20
CA SER A 47 -7.60 -4.49 5.42
C SER A 47 -7.12 -3.08 5.15
N ASN A 48 -7.51 -2.20 6.06
CA ASN A 48 -7.03 -0.83 6.10
C ASN A 48 -5.80 -0.75 7.03
N THR A 49 -4.89 0.15 6.69
CA THR A 49 -3.86 0.61 7.62
C THR A 49 -3.93 2.13 7.71
N GLY A 50 -3.46 2.69 8.81
CA GLY A 50 -3.55 4.11 9.10
C GLY A 50 -2.20 4.75 9.38
N GLY A 51 -2.23 6.02 9.79
CA GLY A 51 -1.06 6.74 10.27
C GLY A 51 -0.10 7.26 9.20
N THR A 52 -0.45 7.16 7.92
CA THR A 52 0.44 7.58 6.82
C THR A 52 -0.28 8.40 5.74
N ASP A 53 0.48 9.01 4.83
CA ASP A 53 0.04 10.02 3.87
C ASP A 53 -1.05 9.58 2.89
N HIS A 54 -1.16 8.28 2.60
CA HIS A 54 -2.17 7.77 1.68
C HIS A 54 -3.61 8.06 2.14
N LEU A 55 -3.82 8.24 3.45
CA LEU A 55 -5.11 8.56 4.02
C LEU A 55 -5.66 9.93 3.55
N SER A 56 -4.78 10.89 3.30
CA SER A 56 -5.18 12.20 2.75
C SER A 56 -5.83 12.07 1.38
N PHE A 57 -5.38 11.11 0.56
CA PHE A 57 -5.99 10.79 -0.73
C PHE A 57 -7.35 10.10 -0.55
N ILE A 58 -7.40 9.10 0.32
CA ILE A 58 -8.65 8.40 0.65
C ILE A 58 -9.71 9.40 1.15
N GLY A 59 -9.32 10.34 2.01
CA GLY A 59 -10.21 11.35 2.59
C GLY A 59 -10.88 12.28 1.57
N VAL A 60 -10.30 12.42 0.38
CA VAL A 60 -10.88 13.20 -0.73
C VAL A 60 -11.40 12.33 -1.87
N GLY A 61 -11.66 11.04 -1.61
CA GLY A 61 -12.23 10.11 -2.58
C GLY A 61 -11.26 9.66 -3.68
N LEU A 62 -9.96 9.84 -3.47
CA LEU A 62 -8.93 9.33 -4.39
C LEU A 62 -8.33 8.02 -3.85
N PRO A 63 -7.92 7.10 -4.73
CA PRO A 63 -7.29 5.86 -4.27
C PRO A 63 -5.92 6.15 -3.65
N GLY A 64 -5.73 5.63 -2.44
CA GLY A 64 -4.48 5.68 -1.70
C GLY A 64 -4.17 4.30 -1.12
N PHE A 65 -2.93 3.87 -1.22
CA PHE A 65 -2.51 2.53 -0.82
C PHE A 65 -1.20 2.57 -0.03
N GLN A 66 -1.05 1.62 0.88
CA GLN A 66 0.16 1.41 1.65
C GLN A 66 0.73 0.03 1.29
N PHE A 67 2.03 -0.03 1.01
CA PHE A 67 2.71 -1.32 0.90
C PHE A 67 2.83 -2.00 2.27
N ILE A 68 2.77 -3.32 2.28
CA ILE A 68 3.06 -4.15 3.44
C ILE A 68 4.57 -4.39 3.44
N GLN A 69 5.25 -4.03 4.52
CA GLN A 69 6.68 -4.27 4.69
C GLN A 69 6.97 -5.22 5.84
N ASP A 70 8.08 -5.93 5.78
CA ASP A 70 8.63 -6.59 6.96
C ASP A 70 8.98 -5.51 7.99
N PRO A 71 8.46 -5.59 9.22
CA PRO A 71 8.65 -4.53 10.21
C PRO A 71 10.10 -4.42 10.67
N LEU A 72 10.86 -5.53 10.69
CA LEU A 72 12.18 -5.60 11.31
C LEU A 72 12.12 -5.01 12.72
N ASP A 73 12.95 -4.02 12.99
CA ASP A 73 12.98 -3.30 14.26
C ASP A 73 12.13 -2.00 14.28
N TYR A 74 11.27 -1.81 13.27
CA TYR A 74 10.43 -0.61 13.14
C TYR A 74 9.60 -0.34 14.40
N ASN A 75 8.84 -1.32 14.86
CA ASN A 75 7.96 -1.16 16.03
C ASN A 75 8.68 -1.22 17.37
N THR A 76 9.94 -1.65 17.41
CA THR A 76 10.68 -1.88 18.64
C THR A 76 11.79 -0.88 18.90
N ALA A 77 12.33 -0.26 17.86
CA ALA A 77 13.49 0.60 18.02
C ALA A 77 13.48 1.85 17.13
N THR A 78 12.99 1.81 15.87
CA THR A 78 13.20 2.92 14.95
C THR A 78 12.05 3.89 14.85
N HIS A 79 10.80 3.43 14.91
CA HIS A 79 9.62 4.25 14.69
C HIS A 79 9.55 5.44 15.66
N HIS A 80 9.71 6.65 15.13
CA HIS A 80 9.68 7.92 15.86
C HIS A 80 10.72 8.06 16.98
N THR A 81 11.89 7.45 16.81
CA THR A 81 12.99 7.51 17.78
C THR A 81 14.27 8.07 17.14
N ASN A 82 15.24 8.41 18.01
CA ASN A 82 16.58 8.82 17.56
C ASN A 82 17.45 7.63 17.09
N GLN A 83 16.93 6.42 17.10
CA GLN A 83 17.56 5.23 16.55
C GLN A 83 17.14 4.95 15.11
N ASP A 84 16.29 5.80 14.53
CA ASP A 84 15.98 5.78 13.10
C ASP A 84 17.12 6.40 12.31
N VAL A 85 18.12 5.57 12.05
CA VAL A 85 19.38 5.96 11.41
C VAL A 85 19.64 5.12 10.16
N TYR A 86 20.45 5.67 9.25
CA TYR A 86 20.75 5.07 7.96
C TYR A 86 21.27 3.62 8.05
N GLU A 87 22.06 3.32 9.06
CA GLU A 87 22.68 2.01 9.26
C GLU A 87 21.69 0.87 9.52
N ARG A 88 20.44 1.19 9.83
CA ARG A 88 19.37 0.22 10.00
C ARG A 88 18.67 -0.17 8.70
N LEU A 89 18.89 0.58 7.63
CA LEU A 89 18.36 0.23 6.31
C LEU A 89 19.06 -0.99 5.74
N GLN A 90 18.29 -1.89 5.15
CA GLN A 90 18.79 -3.09 4.51
C GLN A 90 18.98 -2.83 3.01
N PRO A 91 20.21 -2.74 2.48
CA PRO A 91 20.45 -2.32 1.10
C PRO A 91 19.73 -3.17 0.05
N ASP A 92 19.65 -4.48 0.24
CA ASP A 92 19.02 -5.37 -0.72
C ASP A 92 17.50 -5.28 -0.68
N ASP A 93 16.91 -5.07 0.50
CA ASP A 93 15.49 -4.79 0.64
C ASP A 93 15.12 -3.46 0.00
N MET A 94 15.95 -2.43 0.16
CA MET A 94 15.75 -1.12 -0.48
C MET A 94 15.78 -1.21 -2.01
N LYS A 95 16.72 -1.97 -2.58
CA LYS A 95 16.76 -2.22 -4.03
C LYS A 95 15.50 -2.95 -4.50
N PHE A 96 15.07 -3.97 -3.79
CA PHE A 96 13.86 -4.73 -4.11
C PHE A 96 12.60 -3.86 -4.01
N ASN A 97 12.47 -3.09 -2.93
CA ASN A 97 11.36 -2.17 -2.73
C ASN A 97 11.30 -1.11 -3.83
N SER A 98 12.44 -0.55 -4.22
CA SER A 98 12.53 0.42 -5.31
C SER A 98 12.06 -0.16 -6.64
N ALA A 99 12.39 -1.41 -6.95
CA ALA A 99 11.94 -2.10 -8.15
C ALA A 99 10.40 -2.28 -8.16
N ILE A 100 9.81 -2.68 -7.03
CA ILE A 100 8.34 -2.81 -6.92
C ILE A 100 7.65 -1.45 -7.08
N VAL A 101 8.13 -0.41 -6.38
CA VAL A 101 7.56 0.94 -6.45
C VAL A 101 7.64 1.49 -7.87
N ALA A 102 8.79 1.32 -8.55
CA ALA A 102 8.96 1.72 -9.94
C ALA A 102 8.03 0.96 -10.88
N ALA A 103 7.85 -0.36 -10.69
CA ALA A 103 6.92 -1.16 -11.47
C ALA A 103 5.47 -0.69 -11.29
N PHE A 104 5.05 -0.40 -10.06
CA PHE A 104 3.72 0.14 -9.78
C PHE A 104 3.50 1.51 -10.41
N ALA A 105 4.47 2.40 -10.31
CA ALA A 105 4.42 3.72 -10.94
C ALA A 105 4.32 3.62 -12.47
N TRP A 106 5.14 2.75 -13.07
CA TRP A 106 5.11 2.50 -14.50
C TRP A 106 3.78 1.91 -14.97
N GLN A 107 3.32 0.84 -14.35
CA GLN A 107 2.05 0.20 -14.68
C GLN A 107 0.86 1.16 -14.53
N ALA A 108 0.87 1.96 -13.47
CA ALA A 108 -0.15 2.98 -13.28
C ALA A 108 -0.14 4.05 -14.38
N ALA A 109 1.06 4.48 -14.82
CA ALA A 109 1.21 5.48 -15.88
C ALA A 109 0.77 4.96 -17.26
N GLN A 110 0.92 3.65 -17.51
CA GLN A 110 0.54 3.00 -18.77
C GLN A 110 -0.96 2.65 -18.87
N ARG A 111 -1.71 2.77 -17.78
CA ARG A 111 -3.14 2.45 -17.81
C ARG A 111 -3.96 3.55 -18.48
N ASP A 112 -4.82 3.18 -19.40
CA ASP A 112 -5.83 4.07 -19.99
C ASP A 112 -6.93 4.36 -18.96
N GLU A 113 -7.37 3.35 -18.21
CA GLU A 113 -8.39 3.49 -17.19
C GLU A 113 -7.81 3.95 -15.86
N LYS A 114 -8.56 4.77 -15.14
CA LYS A 114 -8.23 5.17 -13.77
C LYS A 114 -8.34 3.99 -12.82
N LEU A 115 -7.54 3.98 -11.75
CA LEU A 115 -7.73 3.02 -10.67
C LEU A 115 -9.10 3.21 -10.01
N PRO A 116 -9.74 2.10 -9.58
CA PRO A 116 -10.97 2.15 -8.79
C PRO A 116 -10.81 3.07 -7.59
N ARG A 117 -11.86 3.84 -7.31
CA ARG A 117 -11.90 4.75 -6.16
C ARG A 117 -12.44 4.04 -4.91
N PRO A 118 -12.14 4.56 -3.72
CA PRO A 118 -12.80 4.10 -2.51
C PRO A 118 -14.32 4.27 -2.65
N PRO A 119 -15.13 3.39 -2.02
CA PRO A 119 -16.58 3.58 -1.97
C PRO A 119 -16.89 4.93 -1.31
N GLU A 120 -17.95 5.59 -1.78
CA GLU A 120 -18.43 6.84 -1.20
C GLU A 120 -18.61 6.69 0.32
N PRO A 121 -18.20 7.69 1.12
CA PRO A 121 -18.45 7.67 2.55
C PRO A 121 -19.97 7.52 2.81
N GLY A 122 -20.37 6.36 3.32
CA GLY A 122 -21.78 6.04 3.58
C GLY A 122 -22.42 5.02 2.65
N ALA A 123 -21.84 4.69 1.52
CA ALA A 123 -22.40 3.71 0.56
C ALA A 123 -22.51 2.25 1.10
N GLY A 124 -21.86 1.96 2.25
CA GLY A 124 -21.92 0.64 2.89
C GLY A 124 -22.79 0.55 4.15
N ARG A 125 -23.38 1.65 4.58
CA ARG A 125 -24.36 1.66 5.68
C ARG A 125 -25.79 1.71 5.13
N GLY A 126 -26.21 0.65 4.47
CA GLY A 126 -27.62 0.36 4.30
C GLY A 126 -28.23 0.20 5.69
N GLY A 127 -28.68 1.31 6.26
CA GLY A 127 -29.44 1.32 7.49
C GLY A 127 -30.70 0.48 7.27
N ARG A 128 -30.78 -0.69 7.91
CA ARG A 128 -32.04 -1.34 8.15
C ARG A 128 -32.89 -0.36 8.97
N PRO A 129 -34.12 -0.02 8.54
CA PRO A 129 -35.01 0.70 9.40
C PRO A 129 -35.24 -0.16 10.65
N ILE A 130 -35.05 0.39 11.80
CA ILE A 130 -35.43 -0.22 13.06
C ILE A 130 -36.98 -0.14 13.11
N PRO A 131 -37.68 -1.24 13.39
CA PRO A 131 -39.13 -1.26 13.46
C PRO A 131 -39.65 -0.43 14.64
#